data_dfac07a631752f28e36ab0d4e20f8219
#
_entry.id   dfac07a631752f28e36ab0d4e20f8219
#
_cell.length_a   1.000
_cell.length_b   1.000
_cell.length_c   1.000
_cell.angle_alpha   90.00
_cell.angle_beta   90.00
_cell.angle_gamma   90.00
#
_symmetry.space_group_name_H-M   'P 1'
#
loop_
_entity.id
_entity.type
_entity.pdbx_description
1 polymer ?
#
loop_
_entity_poly.entity_id
_entity_poly.type
_entity_poly.pdbx_seq_one_letter_code
_entity_poly.pdbx_strand_id
1 'polypeptide(L)'
;NHDLSMIKEASRFGWDYINLNYSLDGFKESLKYKEELIEEASSLDRPVEIDMGINLRNSNSGEMQKAAKKYRNKTSMISCLVGDLKLNRSCLESYKLDVLSRPYFKRRDSGMNHVLAKEAVKHNVAVELCFRDILHNHLKYRANVIASFKEILMFHRKFNFPLILTTDSKSLYDIRSTRDMVAFFKSIGFTNQEIINGFYHYPKQIIDFNRERENMVVQGVKVIKGATDFSDVRRGADENIDESLFEDEEIFIEDDDEFLQDDVSFVSQYAP
;
A
#
# COMPACT_ATOMS: atom_id res chain seq x y z
N ASN A 1 -9.08 -4.32 -26.84
CA ASN A 1 -8.26 -4.52 -25.65
C ASN A 1 -9.13 -4.29 -24.40
N HIS A 2 -9.25 -5.29 -23.51
CA HIS A 2 -10.10 -5.23 -22.33
C HIS A 2 -9.60 -4.14 -21.36
N ASP A 3 -8.30 -4.04 -21.15
CA ASP A 3 -7.68 -3.08 -20.23
C ASP A 3 -7.96 -1.63 -20.68
N LEU A 4 -7.87 -1.37 -21.97
CA LEU A 4 -8.19 -0.06 -22.52
C LEU A 4 -9.66 0.34 -22.29
N SER A 5 -10.58 -0.61 -22.43
CA SER A 5 -12.00 -0.36 -22.12
C SER A 5 -12.19 -0.05 -20.63
N MET A 6 -11.47 -0.73 -19.75
CA MET A 6 -11.48 -0.47 -18.31
C MET A 6 -10.92 0.92 -17.97
N ILE A 7 -9.81 1.31 -18.61
CA ILE A 7 -9.19 2.63 -18.43
C ILE A 7 -10.14 3.74 -18.87
N LYS A 8 -10.75 3.61 -20.06
CA LYS A 8 -11.71 4.59 -20.59
C LYS A 8 -12.91 4.77 -19.65
N GLU A 9 -13.45 3.68 -19.14
CA GLU A 9 -14.59 3.74 -18.23
C GLU A 9 -14.20 4.32 -16.86
N ALA A 10 -13.04 3.98 -16.33
CA ALA A 10 -12.54 4.56 -15.07
C ALA A 10 -12.29 6.07 -15.21
N SER A 11 -11.73 6.54 -16.33
CA SER A 11 -11.60 7.96 -16.65
C SER A 11 -12.96 8.68 -16.60
N ARG A 12 -14.01 8.10 -17.21
CA ARG A 12 -15.38 8.65 -17.17
C ARG A 12 -15.95 8.74 -15.76
N PHE A 13 -15.59 7.79 -14.88
CA PHE A 13 -16.01 7.77 -13.47
C PHE A 13 -15.16 8.63 -12.54
N GLY A 14 -14.18 9.36 -13.07
CA GLY A 14 -13.45 10.35 -12.31
C GLY A 14 -12.17 9.83 -11.66
N TRP A 15 -11.59 8.76 -12.17
CA TRP A 15 -10.28 8.27 -11.75
C TRP A 15 -9.18 8.90 -12.60
N ASP A 16 -8.19 9.51 -11.95
CA ASP A 16 -7.04 10.17 -12.59
C ASP A 16 -5.78 9.28 -12.58
N TYR A 17 -5.79 8.24 -11.74
CA TYR A 17 -4.70 7.30 -11.60
C TYR A 17 -5.24 5.86 -11.48
N ILE A 18 -4.63 4.94 -12.20
CA ILE A 18 -5.00 3.51 -12.22
C ILE A 18 -3.73 2.64 -12.12
N ASN A 19 -3.70 1.74 -11.14
CA ASN A 19 -2.73 0.66 -11.12
C ASN A 19 -3.36 -0.63 -11.65
N LEU A 20 -2.92 -1.08 -12.82
CA LEU A 20 -3.38 -2.33 -13.44
C LEU A 20 -2.65 -3.51 -12.80
N ASN A 21 -3.36 -4.30 -12.01
CA ASN A 21 -2.78 -5.35 -11.19
C ASN A 21 -3.03 -6.74 -11.80
N TYR A 22 -1.98 -7.38 -12.31
CA TYR A 22 -2.04 -8.64 -13.03
C TYR A 22 -1.61 -9.84 -12.18
N SER A 23 -2.06 -11.05 -12.60
CA SER A 23 -1.37 -12.26 -12.19
C SER A 23 0.04 -12.32 -12.80
N LEU A 24 0.90 -13.18 -12.27
CA LEU A 24 2.28 -13.29 -12.75
C LEU A 24 2.41 -13.57 -14.26
N ASP A 25 1.53 -14.41 -14.79
CA ASP A 25 1.54 -14.74 -16.22
C ASP A 25 0.92 -13.62 -17.06
N GLY A 26 -0.20 -13.05 -16.61
CA GLY A 26 -0.81 -11.90 -17.27
C GLY A 26 0.11 -10.68 -17.32
N PHE A 27 0.94 -10.46 -16.29
CA PHE A 27 1.91 -9.37 -16.29
C PHE A 27 2.98 -9.48 -17.37
N LYS A 28 3.45 -10.71 -17.65
CA LYS A 28 4.43 -10.92 -18.74
C LYS A 28 3.85 -10.57 -20.11
N GLU A 29 2.56 -10.84 -20.29
CA GLU A 29 1.85 -10.52 -21.52
C GLU A 29 1.55 -9.01 -21.61
N SER A 30 1.12 -8.39 -20.52
CA SER A 30 0.74 -6.98 -20.50
C SER A 30 1.93 -6.04 -20.74
N LEU A 31 3.15 -6.45 -20.40
CA LEU A 31 4.36 -5.66 -20.69
C LEU A 31 4.54 -5.37 -22.18
N LYS A 32 4.00 -6.21 -23.07
CA LYS A 32 4.08 -6.00 -24.54
C LYS A 32 3.24 -4.82 -25.01
N TYR A 33 2.20 -4.48 -24.26
CA TYR A 33 1.23 -3.43 -24.60
C TYR A 33 1.31 -2.21 -23.66
N LYS A 34 2.33 -2.19 -22.77
CA LYS A 34 2.43 -1.14 -21.75
C LYS A 34 2.50 0.25 -22.34
N GLU A 35 3.34 0.45 -23.35
CA GLU A 35 3.54 1.76 -24.00
C GLU A 35 2.28 2.20 -24.74
N GLU A 36 1.62 1.30 -25.45
CA GLU A 36 0.34 1.53 -26.14
C GLU A 36 -0.75 1.95 -25.15
N LEU A 37 -0.85 1.26 -24.00
CA LEU A 37 -1.85 1.61 -22.98
C LEU A 37 -1.58 2.98 -22.35
N ILE A 38 -0.31 3.33 -22.13
CA ILE A 38 0.07 4.65 -21.58
C ILE A 38 -0.28 5.77 -22.58
N GLU A 39 0.03 5.58 -23.86
CA GLU A 39 -0.26 6.55 -24.90
C GLU A 39 -1.78 6.76 -25.05
N GLU A 40 -2.54 5.69 -25.14
CA GLU A 40 -4.01 5.74 -25.23
C GLU A 40 -4.64 6.38 -23.98
N ALA A 41 -4.16 6.05 -22.78
CA ALA A 41 -4.67 6.65 -21.54
C ALA A 41 -4.37 8.16 -21.45
N SER A 42 -3.22 8.58 -21.96
CA SER A 42 -2.83 9.99 -21.98
C SER A 42 -3.61 10.81 -23.01
N SER A 43 -4.11 10.15 -24.07
CA SER A 43 -4.87 10.78 -25.17
C SER A 43 -6.36 10.95 -24.89
N LEU A 44 -6.86 10.45 -23.75
CA LEU A 44 -8.27 10.60 -23.37
C LEU A 44 -8.64 12.06 -23.07
N ASP A 45 -9.91 12.42 -23.23
CA ASP A 45 -10.45 13.75 -22.86
C ASP A 45 -10.11 14.11 -21.40
N ARG A 46 -10.10 13.12 -20.53
CA ARG A 46 -9.57 13.20 -19.19
C ARG A 46 -8.40 12.20 -19.08
N PRO A 47 -7.16 12.68 -19.17
CA PRO A 47 -5.98 11.83 -19.10
C PRO A 47 -5.90 11.04 -17.79
N VAL A 48 -5.45 9.80 -17.88
CA VAL A 48 -5.28 8.90 -16.73
C VAL A 48 -3.84 8.43 -16.68
N GLU A 49 -3.20 8.61 -15.55
CA GLU A 49 -1.90 8.02 -15.29
C GLU A 49 -2.07 6.52 -14.97
N ILE A 50 -1.30 5.67 -15.63
CA ILE A 50 -1.34 4.23 -15.42
C ILE A 50 0.00 3.67 -15.00
N ASP A 51 -0.09 2.73 -14.05
CA ASP A 51 1.01 1.86 -13.66
C ASP A 51 0.60 0.39 -13.73
N MET A 52 1.60 -0.49 -13.70
CA MET A 52 1.39 -1.93 -13.75
C MET A 52 1.96 -2.60 -12.51
N GLY A 53 1.09 -3.29 -11.79
CA GLY A 53 1.41 -4.07 -10.60
C GLY A 53 1.25 -5.58 -10.81
N ILE A 54 1.76 -6.35 -9.86
CA ILE A 54 1.61 -7.81 -9.81
C ILE A 54 0.88 -8.21 -8.54
N ASN A 55 -0.10 -9.10 -8.69
CA ASN A 55 -0.76 -9.76 -7.57
C ASN A 55 -0.29 -11.22 -7.50
N LEU A 56 0.50 -11.53 -6.48
CA LEU A 56 1.00 -12.88 -6.23
C LEU A 56 -0.05 -13.69 -5.46
N ARG A 57 -0.40 -14.85 -6.03
CA ARG A 57 -1.35 -15.80 -5.45
C ARG A 57 -0.68 -17.15 -5.36
N ASN A 58 -0.02 -17.42 -4.25
CA ASN A 58 0.62 -18.70 -4.03
C ASN A 58 0.44 -19.14 -2.57
N SER A 59 0.35 -20.43 -2.36
CA SER A 59 0.34 -21.05 -1.02
C SER A 59 1.74 -21.24 -0.44
N ASN A 60 2.80 -20.97 -1.22
CA ASN A 60 4.19 -21.13 -0.83
C ASN A 60 4.88 -19.75 -0.70
N SER A 61 5.23 -19.38 0.53
CA SER A 61 5.86 -18.09 0.81
C SER A 61 7.23 -17.94 0.13
N GLY A 62 8.00 -19.02 0.02
CA GLY A 62 9.31 -19.00 -0.65
C GLY A 62 9.22 -18.71 -2.15
N GLU A 63 8.20 -19.23 -2.82
CA GLU A 63 7.95 -18.94 -4.24
C GLU A 63 7.48 -17.50 -4.43
N MET A 64 6.61 -17.00 -3.56
CA MET A 64 6.19 -15.59 -3.57
C MET A 64 7.38 -14.65 -3.41
N GLN A 65 8.30 -14.93 -2.48
CA GLN A 65 9.50 -14.12 -2.27
C GLN A 65 10.45 -14.16 -3.48
N LYS A 66 10.63 -15.33 -4.11
CA LYS A 66 11.41 -15.47 -5.35
C LYS A 66 10.80 -14.66 -6.49
N ALA A 67 9.49 -14.76 -6.67
CA ALA A 67 8.76 -14.01 -7.69
C ALA A 67 8.85 -12.49 -7.41
N ALA A 68 8.61 -12.06 -6.19
CA ALA A 68 8.73 -10.67 -5.79
C ALA A 68 10.14 -10.11 -6.07
N LYS A 69 11.20 -10.85 -5.72
CA LYS A 69 12.58 -10.47 -6.02
C LYS A 69 12.83 -10.32 -7.52
N LYS A 70 12.32 -11.25 -8.33
CA LYS A 70 12.53 -11.28 -9.79
C LYS A 70 11.87 -10.10 -10.52
N TYR A 71 10.67 -9.70 -10.06
CA TYR A 71 9.87 -8.69 -10.74
C TYR A 71 9.91 -7.31 -10.08
N ARG A 72 10.66 -7.17 -8.99
CA ARG A 72 10.69 -5.94 -8.19
C ARG A 72 10.95 -4.67 -8.98
N ASN A 73 11.91 -4.71 -9.90
CA ASN A 73 12.33 -3.56 -10.71
C ASN A 73 11.52 -3.42 -12.01
N LYS A 74 10.49 -4.25 -12.21
CA LYS A 74 9.66 -4.23 -13.44
C LYS A 74 8.23 -3.81 -13.19
N THR A 75 7.88 -3.59 -11.94
CA THR A 75 6.50 -3.33 -11.50
C THR A 75 6.46 -2.19 -10.50
N SER A 76 5.43 -1.38 -10.59
CA SER A 76 5.18 -0.27 -9.65
C SER A 76 4.78 -0.75 -8.27
N MET A 77 4.08 -1.90 -8.17
CA MET A 77 3.55 -2.42 -6.92
C MET A 77 3.47 -3.94 -6.96
N ILE A 78 3.87 -4.59 -5.87
CA ILE A 78 3.71 -6.04 -5.68
C ILE A 78 2.78 -6.29 -4.51
N SER A 79 1.62 -6.85 -4.80
CA SER A 79 0.64 -7.29 -3.80
C SER A 79 0.63 -8.81 -3.66
N CYS A 80 0.19 -9.31 -2.50
CA CYS A 80 -0.04 -10.73 -2.28
C CYS A 80 -1.46 -10.99 -1.76
N LEU A 81 -2.09 -12.04 -2.27
CA LEU A 81 -3.41 -12.50 -1.86
C LEU A 81 -3.31 -13.95 -1.39
N VAL A 82 -3.47 -14.20 -0.11
CA VAL A 82 -3.29 -15.53 0.48
C VAL A 82 -4.44 -15.99 1.38
N GLY A 83 -4.89 -15.20 2.33
CA GLY A 83 -6.03 -15.54 3.20
C GLY A 83 -5.73 -16.52 4.33
N ASP A 84 -4.54 -17.11 4.43
CA ASP A 84 -4.09 -17.89 5.58
C ASP A 84 -3.26 -17.00 6.51
N LEU A 85 -3.46 -17.11 7.84
CA LEU A 85 -2.74 -16.31 8.84
C LEU A 85 -1.22 -16.45 8.79
N LYS A 86 -0.71 -17.65 8.56
CA LYS A 86 0.74 -17.90 8.46
C LYS A 86 1.32 -17.22 7.22
N LEU A 87 0.59 -17.29 6.12
CA LEU A 87 0.98 -16.66 4.87
C LEU A 87 0.78 -15.15 4.92
N ASN A 88 -0.30 -14.65 5.53
CA ASN A 88 -0.49 -13.21 5.79
C ASN A 88 0.70 -12.66 6.58
N ARG A 89 1.14 -13.38 7.62
CA ARG A 89 2.33 -13.02 8.39
C ARG A 89 3.59 -13.00 7.53
N SER A 90 3.83 -14.04 6.76
CA SER A 90 4.99 -14.11 5.85
C SER A 90 5.01 -12.97 4.82
N CYS A 91 3.85 -12.54 4.34
CA CYS A 91 3.73 -11.39 3.45
C CYS A 91 4.11 -10.09 4.17
N LEU A 92 3.63 -9.88 5.39
CA LEU A 92 3.93 -8.68 6.18
C LEU A 92 5.39 -8.60 6.63
N GLU A 93 6.05 -9.74 6.87
CA GLU A 93 7.47 -9.81 7.23
C GLU A 93 8.43 -9.66 6.02
N SER A 94 7.89 -9.55 4.80
CA SER A 94 8.70 -9.53 3.58
C SER A 94 8.95 -8.10 3.08
N TYR A 95 10.22 -7.68 3.04
CA TYR A 95 10.64 -6.38 2.46
C TYR A 95 10.45 -6.23 0.96
N LYS A 96 10.00 -7.30 0.28
CA LYS A 96 9.86 -7.32 -1.17
C LYS A 96 8.41 -7.22 -1.63
N LEU A 97 7.48 -7.22 -0.68
CA LEU A 97 6.06 -7.08 -0.90
C LEU A 97 5.63 -5.70 -0.41
N ASP A 98 4.76 -5.04 -1.15
CA ASP A 98 4.27 -3.72 -0.82
C ASP A 98 2.91 -3.78 -0.14
N VAL A 99 2.08 -4.77 -0.53
CA VAL A 99 0.68 -4.80 -0.16
C VAL A 99 0.23 -6.22 0.20
N LEU A 100 -0.36 -6.39 1.37
CA LEU A 100 -1.16 -7.55 1.73
C LEU A 100 -2.60 -7.32 1.27
N SER A 101 -2.98 -7.96 0.17
CA SER A 101 -4.32 -7.82 -0.40
C SER A 101 -5.31 -8.74 0.29
N ARG A 102 -6.43 -8.19 0.74
CA ARG A 102 -7.58 -8.94 1.26
C ARG A 102 -7.23 -9.97 2.33
N PRO A 103 -6.65 -9.60 3.48
CA PRO A 103 -6.29 -10.56 4.54
C PRO A 103 -7.48 -11.41 5.02
N TYR A 104 -8.70 -10.89 4.89
CA TYR A 104 -9.99 -11.54 5.20
C TYR A 104 -10.46 -12.55 4.15
N PHE A 105 -9.73 -12.73 3.04
CA PHE A 105 -10.17 -13.59 1.92
C PHE A 105 -10.38 -15.04 2.35
N LYS A 106 -11.60 -15.58 2.08
CA LYS A 106 -12.06 -16.92 2.48
C LYS A 106 -12.01 -17.19 3.99
N ARG A 107 -12.10 -16.12 4.81
CA ARG A 107 -12.09 -16.21 6.27
C ARG A 107 -13.41 -15.77 6.87
N ARG A 108 -13.59 -16.07 8.15
CA ARG A 108 -14.72 -15.56 8.96
C ARG A 108 -14.31 -14.34 9.78
N ASP A 109 -13.02 -14.14 9.98
CA ASP A 109 -12.38 -13.01 10.68
C ASP A 109 -11.69 -12.08 9.68
N SER A 110 -11.15 -10.98 10.15
CA SER A 110 -10.43 -9.99 9.33
C SER A 110 -9.09 -10.48 8.77
N GLY A 111 -8.57 -11.62 9.24
CA GLY A 111 -7.23 -12.09 8.88
C GLY A 111 -6.10 -11.20 9.40
N MET A 112 -6.42 -10.23 10.28
CA MET A 112 -5.49 -9.35 10.97
C MET A 112 -5.61 -9.53 12.48
N ASN A 113 -4.53 -9.25 13.19
CA ASN A 113 -4.48 -9.16 14.64
C ASN A 113 -3.41 -8.14 15.06
N HIS A 114 -3.28 -7.87 16.36
CA HIS A 114 -2.31 -6.88 16.87
C HIS A 114 -0.85 -7.19 16.51
N VAL A 115 -0.47 -8.47 16.38
CA VAL A 115 0.88 -8.86 15.99
C VAL A 115 1.11 -8.53 14.51
N LEU A 116 0.18 -8.95 13.65
CA LEU A 116 0.25 -8.66 12.21
C LEU A 116 0.19 -7.16 11.92
N ALA A 117 -0.58 -6.39 12.68
CA ALA A 117 -0.63 -4.94 12.55
C ALA A 117 0.73 -4.29 12.88
N LYS A 118 1.42 -4.76 13.92
CA LYS A 118 2.77 -4.30 14.24
C LYS A 118 3.80 -4.68 13.17
N GLU A 119 3.71 -5.89 12.61
CA GLU A 119 4.59 -6.28 11.49
C GLU A 119 4.33 -5.46 10.24
N ALA A 120 3.07 -5.12 9.94
CA ALA A 120 2.70 -4.22 8.84
C ALA A 120 3.37 -2.84 8.98
N VAL A 121 3.35 -2.26 10.18
CA VAL A 121 4.04 -0.99 10.50
C VAL A 121 5.55 -1.13 10.34
N LYS A 122 6.13 -2.14 11.00
CA LYS A 122 7.59 -2.35 11.04
C LYS A 122 8.20 -2.49 9.64
N HIS A 123 7.50 -3.16 8.73
CA HIS A 123 7.98 -3.42 7.37
C HIS A 123 7.37 -2.46 6.33
N ASN A 124 6.55 -1.52 6.76
CA ASN A 124 5.82 -0.57 5.91
C ASN A 124 5.05 -1.27 4.78
N VAL A 125 4.42 -2.41 5.10
CA VAL A 125 3.57 -3.15 4.15
C VAL A 125 2.13 -2.69 4.33
N ALA A 126 1.50 -2.25 3.25
CA ALA A 126 0.12 -1.80 3.28
C ALA A 126 -0.86 -2.98 3.34
N VAL A 127 -2.02 -2.75 3.94
CA VAL A 127 -3.16 -3.68 3.92
C VAL A 127 -4.21 -3.15 2.97
N GLU A 128 -4.71 -4.00 2.07
CA GLU A 128 -5.67 -3.61 1.04
C GLU A 128 -7.07 -4.11 1.34
N LEU A 129 -8.06 -3.21 1.21
CA LEU A 129 -9.49 -3.49 1.24
C LEU A 129 -10.08 -3.32 -0.16
N CYS A 130 -10.67 -4.38 -0.71
CA CYS A 130 -11.20 -4.40 -2.07
C CYS A 130 -12.72 -4.26 -2.09
N PHE A 131 -13.23 -3.19 -2.69
CA PHE A 131 -14.66 -2.94 -2.81
C PHE A 131 -15.39 -4.02 -3.61
N ARG A 132 -14.71 -4.64 -4.58
CA ARG A 132 -15.26 -5.74 -5.36
C ARG A 132 -15.83 -6.86 -4.48
N ASP A 133 -15.22 -7.13 -3.32
CA ASP A 133 -15.72 -8.16 -2.41
C ASP A 133 -17.08 -7.81 -1.81
N ILE A 134 -17.43 -6.52 -1.74
CA ILE A 134 -18.76 -6.06 -1.36
C ILE A 134 -19.77 -6.29 -2.47
N LEU A 135 -19.37 -6.08 -3.74
CA LEU A 135 -20.25 -6.23 -4.89
C LEU A 135 -20.62 -7.70 -5.14
N HIS A 136 -19.62 -8.59 -5.10
CA HIS A 136 -19.78 -9.98 -5.55
C HIS A 136 -20.14 -10.98 -4.46
N ASN A 137 -20.12 -10.58 -3.19
CA ASN A 137 -20.58 -11.42 -2.10
C ASN A 137 -22.06 -11.19 -1.78
N HIS A 138 -22.76 -12.25 -1.39
CA HIS A 138 -24.17 -12.21 -1.06
C HIS A 138 -24.41 -12.19 0.46
N LEU A 139 -25.44 -11.47 0.89
CA LEU A 139 -25.98 -11.45 2.24
C LEU A 139 -24.94 -11.65 3.36
N LYS A 140 -24.90 -12.86 3.95
CA LYS A 140 -24.04 -13.20 5.09
C LYS A 140 -22.54 -12.97 4.80
N TYR A 141 -22.08 -13.32 3.61
CA TYR A 141 -20.66 -13.12 3.26
C TYR A 141 -20.34 -11.65 3.09
N ARG A 142 -21.23 -10.86 2.51
CA ARG A 142 -21.08 -9.39 2.41
C ARG A 142 -21.01 -8.75 3.80
N ALA A 143 -21.89 -9.19 4.72
CA ALA A 143 -21.86 -8.71 6.10
C ALA A 143 -20.53 -9.03 6.79
N ASN A 144 -19.97 -10.24 6.58
CA ASN A 144 -18.68 -10.60 7.12
C ASN A 144 -17.54 -9.75 6.54
N VAL A 145 -17.57 -9.45 5.23
CA VAL A 145 -16.57 -8.56 4.61
C VAL A 145 -16.65 -7.15 5.20
N ILE A 146 -17.85 -6.61 5.38
CA ILE A 146 -18.04 -5.29 6.02
C ILE A 146 -17.53 -5.31 7.47
N ALA A 147 -17.81 -6.37 8.22
CA ALA A 147 -17.31 -6.52 9.59
C ALA A 147 -15.77 -6.57 9.60
N SER A 148 -15.15 -7.31 8.67
CA SER A 148 -13.70 -7.35 8.50
C SER A 148 -13.10 -5.99 8.16
N PHE A 149 -13.75 -5.19 7.30
CA PHE A 149 -13.31 -3.82 6.99
C PHE A 149 -13.30 -2.94 8.25
N LYS A 150 -14.36 -3.01 9.06
CA LYS A 150 -14.43 -2.26 10.32
C LYS A 150 -13.36 -2.70 11.32
N GLU A 151 -13.11 -3.99 11.43
CA GLU A 151 -12.07 -4.53 12.31
C GLU A 151 -10.68 -4.09 11.87
N ILE A 152 -10.36 -4.17 10.56
CA ILE A 152 -9.09 -3.70 10.01
C ILE A 152 -8.93 -2.19 10.21
N LEU A 153 -10.00 -1.41 10.05
CA LEU A 153 -10.01 0.02 10.33
C LEU A 153 -9.68 0.31 11.80
N MET A 154 -10.21 -0.46 12.75
CA MET A 154 -9.85 -0.32 14.17
C MET A 154 -8.36 -0.60 14.41
N PHE A 155 -7.81 -1.65 13.78
CA PHE A 155 -6.38 -1.93 13.86
C PHE A 155 -5.55 -0.82 13.21
N HIS A 156 -5.98 -0.30 12.05
CA HIS A 156 -5.33 0.83 11.39
C HIS A 156 -5.27 2.06 12.31
N ARG A 157 -6.37 2.44 12.93
CA ARG A 157 -6.42 3.57 13.89
C ARG A 157 -5.52 3.39 15.10
N LYS A 158 -5.37 2.14 15.57
CA LYS A 158 -4.56 1.83 16.75
C LYS A 158 -3.06 1.76 16.43
N PHE A 159 -2.67 1.25 15.27
CA PHE A 159 -1.29 0.92 14.93
C PHE A 159 -0.69 1.76 13.81
N ASN A 160 -1.47 2.52 13.05
CA ASN A 160 -1.06 3.40 11.95
C ASN A 160 -0.31 2.71 10.80
N PHE A 161 -0.61 1.45 10.48
CA PHE A 161 -0.08 0.83 9.26
C PHE A 161 -0.76 1.42 8.01
N PRO A 162 -0.11 1.45 6.83
CA PRO A 162 -0.73 1.94 5.61
C PRO A 162 -1.95 1.10 5.22
N LEU A 163 -3.10 1.75 4.97
CA LEU A 163 -4.35 1.09 4.59
C LEU A 163 -4.81 1.58 3.22
N ILE A 164 -4.78 0.69 2.23
CA ILE A 164 -5.16 0.99 0.84
C ILE A 164 -6.61 0.58 0.60
N LEU A 165 -7.34 1.45 -0.08
CA LEU A 165 -8.69 1.21 -0.54
C LEU A 165 -8.69 1.07 -2.06
N THR A 166 -9.27 0.00 -2.60
CA THR A 166 -9.31 -0.24 -4.04
C THR A 166 -10.67 -0.68 -4.52
N THR A 167 -10.93 -0.49 -5.80
CA THR A 167 -12.10 -1.06 -6.47
C THR A 167 -11.89 -2.54 -6.77
N ASP A 168 -10.66 -2.97 -7.09
CA ASP A 168 -10.30 -4.30 -7.62
C ASP A 168 -11.25 -4.73 -8.77
N SER A 169 -11.60 -3.79 -9.65
CA SER A 169 -12.52 -4.02 -10.76
C SER A 169 -11.92 -4.98 -11.78
N LYS A 170 -12.70 -5.97 -12.21
CA LYS A 170 -12.31 -6.95 -13.23
C LYS A 170 -13.21 -6.90 -14.47
N SER A 171 -14.24 -6.12 -14.41
CA SER A 171 -15.16 -5.86 -15.51
C SER A 171 -15.63 -4.40 -15.46
N LEU A 172 -16.14 -3.90 -16.57
CA LEU A 172 -16.74 -2.56 -16.66
C LEU A 172 -17.86 -2.36 -15.61
N TYR A 173 -18.58 -3.42 -15.28
CA TYR A 173 -19.67 -3.39 -14.30
C TYR A 173 -19.18 -3.29 -12.84
N ASP A 174 -17.91 -3.52 -12.58
CA ASP A 174 -17.34 -3.41 -11.24
C ASP A 174 -16.88 -1.98 -10.92
N ILE A 175 -16.63 -1.17 -11.96
CA ILE A 175 -16.14 0.20 -11.80
C ILE A 175 -17.22 1.06 -11.15
N ARG A 176 -16.83 1.87 -10.18
CA ARG A 176 -17.67 2.84 -9.48
C ARG A 176 -17.02 4.21 -9.51
N SER A 177 -17.87 5.23 -9.44
CA SER A 177 -17.37 6.60 -9.36
C SER A 177 -16.61 6.84 -8.05
N THR A 178 -15.67 7.76 -8.06
CA THR A 178 -14.97 8.20 -6.86
C THR A 178 -15.94 8.66 -5.77
N ARG A 179 -17.05 9.30 -6.17
CA ARG A 179 -18.11 9.76 -5.29
C ARG A 179 -18.81 8.61 -4.57
N ASP A 180 -19.15 7.54 -5.30
CA ASP A 180 -19.81 6.36 -4.73
C ASP A 180 -18.89 5.63 -3.75
N MET A 181 -17.60 5.53 -4.12
CA MET A 181 -16.58 4.91 -3.25
C MET A 181 -16.44 5.69 -1.94
N VAL A 182 -16.34 7.02 -2.01
CA VAL A 182 -16.29 7.88 -0.81
C VAL A 182 -17.53 7.70 0.04
N ALA A 183 -18.73 7.72 -0.56
CA ALA A 183 -20.00 7.56 0.15
C ALA A 183 -20.07 6.19 0.87
N PHE A 184 -19.65 5.12 0.19
CA PHE A 184 -19.64 3.78 0.77
C PHE A 184 -18.71 3.70 1.98
N PHE A 185 -17.43 4.10 1.85
CA PHE A 185 -16.48 4.00 2.96
C PHE A 185 -16.87 4.88 4.15
N LYS A 186 -17.45 6.05 3.91
CA LYS A 186 -18.06 6.86 4.96
C LYS A 186 -19.20 6.12 5.69
N SER A 187 -20.05 5.43 4.97
CA SER A 187 -21.21 4.70 5.55
C SER A 187 -20.78 3.59 6.51
N ILE A 188 -19.59 3.03 6.33
CA ILE A 188 -19.04 1.99 7.20
C ILE A 188 -18.10 2.53 8.29
N GLY A 189 -17.93 3.86 8.37
CA GLY A 189 -17.27 4.55 9.48
C GLY A 189 -15.88 5.10 9.21
N PHE A 190 -15.43 5.16 7.94
CA PHE A 190 -14.19 5.84 7.58
C PHE A 190 -14.37 7.36 7.62
N THR A 191 -13.34 8.07 8.08
CA THR A 191 -13.24 9.53 7.98
C THR A 191 -12.82 9.96 6.57
N ASN A 192 -13.05 11.23 6.23
CA ASN A 192 -12.59 11.77 4.95
C ASN A 192 -11.08 11.62 4.76
N GLN A 193 -10.30 11.85 5.83
CA GLN A 193 -8.84 11.75 5.77
C GLN A 193 -8.38 10.31 5.54
N GLU A 194 -8.98 9.33 6.21
CA GLU A 194 -8.67 7.91 6.01
C GLU A 194 -8.98 7.46 4.57
N ILE A 195 -10.07 7.97 4.00
CA ILE A 195 -10.45 7.68 2.60
C ILE A 195 -9.44 8.29 1.62
N ILE A 196 -9.07 9.55 1.80
CA ILE A 196 -8.07 10.22 0.96
C ILE A 196 -6.72 9.53 1.09
N ASN A 197 -6.31 9.19 2.31
CA ASN A 197 -5.07 8.46 2.54
C ASN A 197 -5.09 7.10 1.84
N GLY A 198 -6.20 6.37 1.93
CA GLY A 198 -6.34 5.03 1.37
C GLY A 198 -6.41 4.98 -0.15
N PHE A 199 -7.07 5.94 -0.79
CA PHE A 199 -7.15 5.99 -2.26
C PHE A 199 -5.99 6.72 -2.93
N TYR A 200 -5.32 7.63 -2.23
CA TYR A 200 -4.32 8.51 -2.85
C TYR A 200 -2.96 8.45 -2.16
N HIS A 201 -2.86 8.84 -0.88
CA HIS A 201 -1.57 9.06 -0.23
C HIS A 201 -0.75 7.78 -0.08
N TYR A 202 -1.32 6.72 0.49
CA TYR A 202 -0.58 5.46 0.69
C TYR A 202 -0.21 4.77 -0.62
N PRO A 203 -1.11 4.61 -1.61
CA PRO A 203 -0.73 4.08 -2.92
C PRO A 203 0.38 4.90 -3.58
N LYS A 204 0.26 6.24 -3.58
CA LYS A 204 1.25 7.13 -4.17
C LYS A 204 2.62 6.98 -3.50
N GLN A 205 2.69 6.97 -2.19
CA GLN A 205 3.95 6.78 -1.45
C GLN A 205 4.66 5.48 -1.84
N ILE A 206 3.91 4.38 -1.97
CA ILE A 206 4.47 3.08 -2.38
C ILE A 206 5.01 3.15 -3.81
N ILE A 207 4.26 3.73 -4.73
CA ILE A 207 4.62 3.82 -6.13
C ILE A 207 5.82 4.73 -6.32
N ASP A 208 5.81 5.91 -5.73
CA ASP A 208 6.93 6.87 -5.79
C ASP A 208 8.20 6.25 -5.21
N PHE A 209 8.10 5.57 -4.05
CA PHE A 209 9.22 4.85 -3.47
C PHE A 209 9.77 3.76 -4.39
N ASN A 210 8.89 3.01 -5.06
CA ASN A 210 9.30 1.95 -5.98
C ASN A 210 9.89 2.49 -7.28
N ARG A 211 9.40 3.60 -7.82
CA ARG A 211 9.96 4.29 -8.99
C ARG A 211 11.36 4.84 -8.70
N GLU A 212 11.57 5.37 -7.49
CA GLU A 212 12.87 5.89 -7.07
C GLU A 212 13.88 4.81 -6.73
N ARG A 213 13.45 3.57 -6.49
CA ARG A 213 14.28 2.46 -6.03
C ARG A 213 15.44 2.13 -6.97
N GLU A 214 15.27 2.28 -8.28
CA GLU A 214 16.35 2.07 -9.26
C GLU A 214 17.52 3.05 -9.07
N ASN A 215 17.25 4.21 -8.48
CA ASN A 215 18.24 5.24 -8.18
C ASN A 215 18.80 5.13 -6.75
N MET A 216 18.34 4.16 -5.94
CA MET A 216 18.82 3.96 -4.57
C MET A 216 19.94 2.91 -4.55
N VAL A 217 21.12 3.28 -4.08
CA VAL A 217 22.25 2.35 -3.85
C VAL A 217 22.07 1.61 -2.53
N VAL A 218 21.67 2.35 -1.48
CA VAL A 218 21.36 1.86 -0.13
C VAL A 218 20.20 2.67 0.41
N GLN A 219 19.49 2.17 1.42
CA GLN A 219 18.39 2.89 2.05
C GLN A 219 18.88 4.27 2.53
N GLY A 220 18.29 5.34 1.96
CA GLY A 220 18.68 6.74 2.23
C GLY A 220 19.72 7.35 1.32
N VAL A 221 20.38 6.58 0.41
CA VAL A 221 21.38 7.10 -0.52
C VAL A 221 20.88 6.99 -1.96
N LYS A 222 20.64 8.12 -2.62
CA LYS A 222 20.20 8.20 -4.03
C LYS A 222 21.38 8.52 -4.93
N VAL A 223 21.44 7.88 -6.11
CA VAL A 223 22.31 8.31 -7.22
C VAL A 223 21.63 9.47 -7.94
N ILE A 224 22.23 10.63 -7.93
CA ILE A 224 21.80 11.77 -8.75
C ILE A 224 22.38 11.57 -10.15
N LYS A 225 21.57 11.13 -11.10
CA LYS A 225 21.98 11.05 -12.51
C LYS A 225 22.09 12.48 -13.05
N GLY A 226 23.29 12.94 -13.31
CA GLY A 226 23.55 14.26 -13.91
C GLY A 226 24.79 14.98 -13.39
N ALA A 227 25.42 14.53 -12.31
CA ALA A 227 26.72 15.03 -11.91
C ALA A 227 27.81 14.37 -12.78
N THR A 228 28.13 14.96 -13.91
CA THR A 228 29.15 14.46 -14.83
C THR A 228 30.59 14.79 -14.39
N ASP A 229 30.75 15.55 -13.30
CA ASP A 229 32.07 15.90 -12.79
C ASP A 229 32.08 16.03 -11.26
N PHE A 230 32.82 15.13 -10.60
CA PHE A 230 33.05 15.18 -9.14
C PHE A 230 33.96 16.37 -8.74
N SER A 231 34.55 17.08 -9.70
CA SER A 231 35.35 18.26 -9.46
C SER A 231 34.54 19.48 -9.05
N ASP A 232 33.27 19.57 -9.48
CA ASP A 232 32.41 20.70 -9.15
C ASP A 232 31.77 20.55 -7.75
N VAL A 233 31.65 19.32 -7.23
CA VAL A 233 31.11 19.07 -5.86
C VAL A 233 32.13 19.48 -4.79
N ARG A 234 33.45 19.39 -5.09
CA ARG A 234 34.52 19.81 -4.15
C ARG A 234 34.70 21.31 -4.05
N ARG A 235 34.36 22.10 -5.08
CA ARG A 235 34.46 23.56 -5.04
C ARG A 235 33.33 24.25 -4.27
N GLY A 236 32.20 23.58 -4.08
CA GLY A 236 31.10 24.11 -3.29
C GLY A 236 31.15 23.79 -1.80
N ALA A 237 32.04 22.86 -1.39
CA ALA A 237 32.18 22.44 0.00
C ALA A 237 33.18 23.25 0.81
N ASP A 238 34.09 23.96 0.13
CA ASP A 238 35.20 24.66 0.81
C ASP A 238 34.91 26.16 1.09
N GLU A 239 33.79 26.71 0.64
CA GLU A 239 33.56 28.16 0.79
C GLU A 239 32.57 28.58 1.88
N ASN A 240 31.91 27.68 2.60
CA ASN A 240 31.00 28.08 3.70
C ASN A 240 30.88 27.00 4.79
N ILE A 241 31.95 26.63 5.44
CA ILE A 241 31.89 26.00 6.76
C ILE A 241 32.24 27.08 7.79
N ASP A 242 31.21 27.68 8.33
CA ASP A 242 31.33 28.53 9.50
C ASP A 242 31.64 27.62 10.70
N GLU A 243 32.91 27.62 11.15
CA GLU A 243 33.39 26.81 12.27
C GLU A 243 32.71 27.15 13.60
N SER A 244 31.86 28.20 13.65
CA SER A 244 31.14 28.62 14.86
C SER A 244 29.92 27.73 15.18
N LEU A 245 29.58 26.74 14.37
CA LEU A 245 28.41 25.84 14.59
C LEU A 245 28.76 24.55 15.34
N PHE A 246 30.02 24.37 15.77
CA PHE A 246 30.48 23.18 16.51
C PHE A 246 30.92 23.48 17.94
N GLU A 247 30.43 24.57 18.55
CA GLU A 247 30.62 24.78 19.98
C GLU A 247 29.44 24.20 20.76
N ASP A 248 29.73 23.04 21.37
CA ASP A 248 29.22 22.51 22.64
C ASP A 248 27.72 22.70 22.98
N GLU A 249 26.87 21.76 22.57
CA GLU A 249 25.71 21.36 23.35
C GLU A 249 25.94 19.95 23.92
N GLU A 250 26.35 19.89 25.18
CA GLU A 250 26.26 18.69 26.01
C GLU A 250 24.79 18.29 26.13
N ILE A 251 24.40 17.23 25.42
CA ILE A 251 23.08 16.60 25.61
C ILE A 251 23.11 15.82 26.92
N PHE A 252 22.54 16.41 27.96
CA PHE A 252 22.17 15.67 29.16
C PHE A 252 21.08 14.69 28.80
N ILE A 253 21.43 13.40 28.84
CA ILE A 253 20.45 12.30 28.85
C ILE A 253 20.02 12.17 30.32
N GLU A 254 18.84 12.67 30.66
CA GLU A 254 18.17 12.29 31.89
C GLU A 254 17.55 10.92 31.69
N ASP A 255 18.04 9.93 32.42
CA ASP A 255 17.44 8.61 32.60
C ASP A 255 16.16 8.76 33.44
N ASP A 256 15.01 8.85 32.78
CA ASP A 256 13.70 8.69 33.44
C ASP A 256 13.24 7.22 33.41
N ASP A 257 13.88 6.41 34.29
CA ASP A 257 13.36 5.13 34.78
C ASP A 257 12.43 5.38 35.98
N GLU A 258 11.25 5.92 35.77
CA GLU A 258 10.17 5.87 36.77
C GLU A 258 8.83 6.13 36.12
N PHE A 259 8.14 5.07 35.65
CA PHE A 259 6.67 4.99 35.57
C PHE A 259 6.21 3.59 35.13
N LEU A 260 6.35 2.62 36.04
CA LEU A 260 5.63 1.38 35.98
C LEU A 260 5.28 0.90 37.40
N GLN A 261 4.26 1.51 37.97
CA GLN A 261 3.40 0.90 39.00
C GLN A 261 2.21 1.85 39.13
N ASP A 262 1.05 1.36 38.66
CA ASP A 262 -0.17 1.33 39.44
C ASP A 262 -1.40 1.09 38.54
N ASP A 263 -2.15 0.08 38.97
CA ASP A 263 -3.59 -0.10 38.86
C ASP A 263 -4.24 -0.45 37.52
N VAL A 264 -4.35 -1.76 37.29
CA VAL A 264 -5.46 -2.32 36.52
C VAL A 264 -6.27 -3.26 37.42
N SER A 265 -7.21 -2.69 38.13
CA SER A 265 -8.40 -3.39 38.58
C SER A 265 -9.60 -2.82 37.81
N PHE A 266 -10.11 -3.53 36.80
CA PHE A 266 -11.47 -3.36 36.32
C PHE A 266 -12.19 -4.68 36.32
N VAL A 267 -13.02 -4.81 37.33
CA VAL A 267 -13.91 -5.91 37.65
C VAL A 267 -14.99 -6.03 36.59
N SER A 268 -15.20 -7.28 36.14
CA SER A 268 -16.38 -7.70 35.41
C SER A 268 -17.64 -7.58 36.28
N GLN A 269 -18.65 -6.89 35.78
CA GLN A 269 -20.04 -7.09 36.17
C GLN A 269 -20.92 -6.91 34.94
N TYR A 270 -21.45 -8.05 34.46
CA TYR A 270 -22.82 -8.17 33.96
C TYR A 270 -23.05 -9.61 33.49
N ALA A 271 -23.64 -10.41 34.37
CA ALA A 271 -24.61 -11.47 34.07
C ALA A 271 -25.83 -11.13 34.93
N PRO A 272 -27.07 -11.58 34.63
CA PRO A 272 -27.46 -12.81 33.93
C PRO A 272 -27.95 -12.62 32.49
#